data_258742fae2cdd907c329ef3bcc649495
#
_entry.id   258742fae2cdd907c329ef3bcc649495
#
_cell.length_a   1.000
_cell.length_b   1.000
_cell.length_c   1.000
_cell.angle_alpha   90.00
_cell.angle_beta   90.00
_cell.angle_gamma   90.00
#
_symmetry.space_group_name_H-M   'P 1'
#
loop_
_entity.id
_entity.type
_entity.pdbx_description
1 polymer ?
#
loop_
_entity_poly.entity_id
_entity_poly.type
_entity_poly.pdbx_seq_one_letter_code
_entity_poly.pdbx_strand_id
1 'polypeptide(L)'
;VQTMVFGNTGNTSGTGVAFTRDPATGENRLFGEFLVNAQGEDVVAGVRTPQHIDELKDIMPDVYNQFCDVAHRLEQHYRDMQDMEFTIENGKLFMLQTRNGKRTAHAAIKIACDLVDEGMITPQEAVCMVEPKQLDSLLHPQFDQKALKAAKEIGVGLAASPGAACGKVVFTAEEATEEGKKGEAVILVRLETSPEDIEGMNHAKGILTVRG
;
A
#
# COMPACT_ATOMS: atom_id res chain seq x y z
N VAL A 1 -4.81 33.11 0.18
CA VAL A 1 -5.72 33.05 -0.96
C VAL A 1 -4.95 32.43 -2.11
N GLN A 2 -5.52 31.39 -2.72
CA GLN A 2 -4.92 30.65 -3.84
C GLN A 2 -5.84 30.81 -5.06
N THR A 3 -5.25 30.99 -6.24
CA THR A 3 -6.01 31.02 -7.49
C THR A 3 -6.63 29.65 -7.75
N MET A 4 -7.88 29.62 -8.19
CA MET A 4 -8.50 28.39 -8.65
C MET A 4 -7.90 27.96 -9.98
N VAL A 5 -7.73 26.64 -10.15
CA VAL A 5 -7.20 26.00 -11.35
C VAL A 5 -8.18 24.94 -11.81
N PHE A 6 -8.41 24.87 -13.12
CA PHE A 6 -9.45 24.03 -13.69
C PHE A 6 -8.86 22.93 -14.59
N GLY A 7 -8.95 21.67 -14.17
CA GLY A 7 -8.51 20.50 -14.93
C GLY A 7 -9.48 20.07 -16.02
N ASN A 8 -10.66 20.66 -16.11
CA ASN A 8 -11.74 20.30 -17.04
C ASN A 8 -11.94 21.30 -18.19
N THR A 9 -10.89 22.01 -18.59
CA THR A 9 -10.93 23.02 -19.66
C THR A 9 -10.56 22.49 -21.04
N GLY A 10 -10.53 21.17 -21.23
CA GLY A 10 -10.23 20.50 -22.50
C GLY A 10 -9.14 19.45 -22.41
N ASN A 11 -8.73 18.91 -23.57
CA ASN A 11 -7.80 17.78 -23.64
C ASN A 11 -6.35 18.10 -23.26
N THR A 12 -6.00 19.37 -23.10
CA THR A 12 -4.71 19.84 -22.57
C THR A 12 -4.76 20.14 -21.08
N SER A 13 -5.85 19.78 -20.44
CA SER A 13 -6.09 19.97 -19.01
C SER A 13 -6.40 18.64 -18.35
N GLY A 14 -6.18 18.54 -17.03
CA GLY A 14 -6.41 17.32 -16.27
C GLY A 14 -6.10 17.51 -14.80
N THR A 15 -6.30 16.46 -14.03
CA THR A 15 -5.97 16.44 -12.60
C THR A 15 -5.50 15.06 -12.20
N GLY A 16 -4.73 14.96 -11.14
CA GLY A 16 -4.23 13.67 -10.68
C GLY A 16 -3.59 13.72 -9.30
N VAL A 17 -3.26 12.53 -8.85
CA VAL A 17 -2.52 12.28 -7.62
C VAL A 17 -1.35 11.36 -7.91
N ALA A 18 -0.21 11.62 -7.32
CA ALA A 18 0.96 10.76 -7.49
C ALA A 18 1.91 10.81 -6.30
N PHE A 19 2.61 9.72 -6.12
CA PHE A 19 3.67 9.55 -5.14
C PHE A 19 5.04 9.65 -5.84
N THR A 20 6.03 10.18 -5.14
CA THR A 20 7.41 10.21 -5.65
C THR A 20 8.04 8.82 -5.73
N ARG A 21 7.54 7.88 -4.91
CA ARG A 21 7.94 6.45 -4.90
C ARG A 21 6.69 5.57 -4.81
N ASP A 22 6.80 4.32 -5.24
CA ASP A 22 5.70 3.36 -5.13
C ASP A 22 5.35 3.10 -3.65
N PRO A 23 4.14 3.43 -3.17
CA PRO A 23 3.76 3.32 -1.77
C PRO A 23 3.59 1.87 -1.29
N ALA A 24 3.47 0.92 -2.20
CA ALA A 24 3.33 -0.51 -1.88
C ALA A 24 4.68 -1.21 -1.79
N THR A 25 5.60 -0.91 -2.71
CA THR A 25 6.89 -1.62 -2.85
C THR A 25 8.08 -0.80 -2.37
N GLY A 26 7.99 0.52 -2.35
CA GLY A 26 9.09 1.44 -2.05
C GLY A 26 10.03 1.71 -3.23
N GLU A 27 9.73 1.19 -4.43
CA GLU A 27 10.54 1.45 -5.61
C GLU A 27 10.61 2.95 -5.93
N ASN A 28 11.82 3.43 -6.27
CA ASN A 28 12.06 4.82 -6.66
C ASN A 28 11.56 5.06 -8.09
N ARG A 29 10.25 5.19 -8.24
CA ARG A 29 9.56 5.56 -9.47
C ARG A 29 8.28 6.31 -9.13
N LEU A 30 7.90 7.25 -9.97
CA LEU A 30 6.60 7.89 -9.83
C LEU A 30 5.48 6.85 -9.89
N PHE A 31 4.56 6.94 -8.95
CA PHE A 31 3.40 6.06 -8.86
C PHE A 31 2.15 6.90 -8.65
N GLY A 32 1.19 6.81 -9.57
CA GLY A 32 -0.01 7.62 -9.45
C GLY A 32 -0.93 7.51 -10.65
N GLU A 33 -1.98 8.28 -10.59
CA GLU A 33 -3.05 8.27 -11.56
C GLU A 33 -3.48 9.70 -11.91
N PHE A 34 -3.94 9.88 -13.14
CA PHE A 34 -4.48 11.15 -13.60
C PHE A 34 -5.66 10.95 -14.56
N LEU A 35 -6.47 11.99 -14.69
CA LEU A 35 -7.56 12.06 -15.66
C LEU A 35 -7.41 13.31 -16.53
N VAL A 36 -7.49 13.14 -17.84
CA VAL A 36 -7.57 14.25 -18.78
C VAL A 36 -8.97 14.85 -18.76
N ASN A 37 -9.07 16.16 -18.87
CA ASN A 37 -10.33 16.91 -18.89
C ASN A 37 -11.24 16.54 -17.71
N ALA A 38 -10.72 16.68 -16.49
CA ALA A 38 -11.37 16.26 -15.24
C ALA A 38 -11.00 17.18 -14.08
N GLN A 39 -11.82 17.16 -13.05
CA GLN A 39 -11.54 17.78 -11.74
C GLN A 39 -11.20 16.73 -10.67
N GLY A 40 -10.68 17.17 -9.52
CA GLY A 40 -10.24 16.27 -8.45
C GLY A 40 -11.33 15.30 -7.98
N GLU A 41 -12.59 15.73 -7.96
CA GLU A 41 -13.75 14.91 -7.62
C GLU A 41 -13.92 13.72 -8.57
N ASP A 42 -13.60 13.87 -9.85
CA ASP A 42 -13.74 12.82 -10.86
C ASP A 42 -12.75 11.67 -10.63
N VAL A 43 -11.54 11.98 -10.10
CA VAL A 43 -10.53 10.97 -9.74
C VAL A 43 -10.99 10.11 -8.58
N VAL A 44 -11.63 10.73 -7.60
CA VAL A 44 -12.08 10.04 -6.36
C VAL A 44 -13.40 9.32 -6.56
N ALA A 45 -14.30 9.86 -7.40
CA ALA A 45 -15.64 9.31 -7.61
C ALA A 45 -15.67 7.99 -8.40
N GLY A 46 -14.57 7.62 -9.06
CA GLY A 46 -14.48 6.35 -9.82
C GLY A 46 -15.42 6.26 -11.03
N VAL A 47 -15.96 7.38 -11.51
CA VAL A 47 -16.88 7.43 -12.66
C VAL A 47 -16.13 7.16 -13.98
N ARG A 48 -14.85 7.52 -14.03
CA ARG A 48 -13.95 7.31 -15.16
C ARG A 48 -12.74 6.52 -14.69
N THR A 49 -12.23 5.64 -15.54
CA THR A 49 -10.98 4.89 -15.24
C THR A 49 -9.79 5.85 -15.37
N PRO A 50 -9.04 6.09 -14.29
CA PRO A 50 -7.83 6.90 -14.35
C PRO A 50 -6.75 6.22 -15.20
N GLN A 51 -5.86 7.03 -15.75
CA GLN A 51 -4.65 6.60 -16.48
C GLN A 51 -3.46 6.62 -15.51
N HIS A 52 -2.49 5.72 -15.74
CA HIS A 52 -1.25 5.75 -14.96
C HIS A 52 -0.43 6.99 -15.25
N ILE A 53 0.23 7.52 -14.22
CA ILE A 53 1.03 8.77 -14.33
C ILE A 53 2.09 8.68 -15.44
N ASP A 54 2.61 7.49 -15.73
CA ASP A 54 3.60 7.28 -16.80
C ASP A 54 3.03 7.57 -18.19
N GLU A 55 1.72 7.40 -18.40
CA GLU A 55 1.06 7.70 -19.68
C GLU A 55 1.02 9.21 -19.97
N LEU A 56 1.16 10.04 -18.93
CA LEU A 56 1.26 11.50 -19.09
C LEU A 56 2.47 11.90 -19.94
N LYS A 57 3.52 11.08 -19.96
CA LYS A 57 4.72 11.29 -20.79
C LYS A 57 4.38 11.29 -22.29
N ASP A 58 3.44 10.45 -22.70
CA ASP A 58 3.03 10.35 -24.11
C ASP A 58 1.99 11.41 -24.50
N ILE A 59 1.16 11.82 -23.54
CA ILE A 59 0.05 12.76 -23.75
C ILE A 59 0.52 14.23 -23.63
N MET A 60 1.31 14.54 -22.58
CA MET A 60 1.81 15.88 -22.27
C MET A 60 3.26 15.82 -21.78
N PRO A 61 4.25 15.57 -22.67
CA PRO A 61 5.64 15.31 -22.26
C PRO A 61 6.28 16.46 -21.48
N ASP A 62 6.00 17.71 -21.84
CA ASP A 62 6.54 18.87 -21.13
C ASP A 62 6.01 18.98 -19.70
N VAL A 63 4.73 18.69 -19.51
CA VAL A 63 4.10 18.66 -18.20
C VAL A 63 4.66 17.51 -17.36
N TYR A 64 4.82 16.33 -17.95
CA TYR A 64 5.43 15.19 -17.28
C TYR A 64 6.85 15.47 -16.79
N ASN A 65 7.68 16.09 -17.63
CA ASN A 65 9.04 16.48 -17.26
C ASN A 65 9.06 17.51 -16.12
N GLN A 66 8.20 18.52 -16.18
CA GLN A 66 8.04 19.50 -15.10
C GLN A 66 7.59 18.81 -13.80
N PHE A 67 6.68 17.86 -13.91
CA PHE A 67 6.18 17.09 -12.75
C PHE A 67 7.30 16.27 -12.11
N CYS A 68 8.13 15.58 -12.91
CA CYS A 68 9.30 14.85 -12.43
C CYS A 68 10.28 15.75 -11.67
N ASP A 69 10.57 16.94 -12.22
CA ASP A 69 11.46 17.92 -11.59
C ASP A 69 10.91 18.41 -10.24
N VAL A 70 9.59 18.67 -10.18
CA VAL A 70 8.93 19.08 -8.94
C VAL A 70 8.93 17.97 -7.92
N ALA A 71 8.60 16.74 -8.33
CA ALA A 71 8.60 15.56 -7.47
C ALA A 71 9.97 15.33 -6.82
N HIS A 72 11.04 15.39 -7.63
CA HIS A 72 12.41 15.27 -7.14
C HIS A 72 12.77 16.39 -6.13
N ARG A 73 12.44 17.63 -6.44
CA ARG A 73 12.68 18.76 -5.53
C ARG A 73 11.93 18.67 -4.21
N LEU A 74 10.69 18.20 -4.24
CA LEU A 74 9.88 17.99 -3.04
C LEU A 74 10.46 16.88 -2.18
N GLU A 75 10.80 15.73 -2.77
CA GLU A 75 11.43 14.63 -2.06
C GLU A 75 12.76 15.04 -1.41
N GLN A 76 13.61 15.76 -2.13
CA GLN A 76 14.84 16.29 -1.58
C GLN A 76 14.62 17.31 -0.44
N HIS A 77 13.61 18.17 -0.57
CA HIS A 77 13.31 19.18 0.43
C HIS A 77 12.78 18.58 1.73
N TYR A 78 11.81 17.66 1.61
CA TYR A 78 11.20 17.00 2.76
C TYR A 78 12.00 15.81 3.26
N ARG A 79 12.97 15.33 2.46
CA ARG A 79 13.82 14.16 2.77
C ARG A 79 13.00 12.90 3.06
N ASP A 80 11.84 12.79 2.38
CA ASP A 80 10.90 11.68 2.50
C ASP A 80 10.02 11.61 1.25
N MET A 81 9.49 10.40 0.99
CA MET A 81 8.51 10.16 -0.07
C MET A 81 7.30 11.08 0.07
N GLN A 82 6.91 11.72 -1.03
CA GLN A 82 5.80 12.67 -1.06
C GLN A 82 4.59 12.10 -1.80
N ASP A 83 3.41 12.40 -1.27
CA ASP A 83 2.08 12.25 -1.88
C ASP A 83 1.67 13.64 -2.37
N MET A 84 1.41 13.76 -3.67
CA MET A 84 1.22 15.02 -4.37
C MET A 84 -0.11 15.06 -5.10
N GLU A 85 -0.80 16.18 -4.98
CA GLU A 85 -1.99 16.47 -5.77
C GLU A 85 -1.67 17.59 -6.76
N PHE A 86 -2.09 17.42 -8.02
CA PHE A 86 -1.80 18.38 -9.07
C PHE A 86 -2.97 18.56 -10.03
N THR A 87 -3.00 19.70 -10.68
CA THR A 87 -3.91 20.02 -11.79
C THR A 87 -3.13 20.60 -12.96
N ILE A 88 -3.53 20.23 -14.14
CA ILE A 88 -3.01 20.78 -15.39
C ILE A 88 -4.12 21.63 -16.01
N GLU A 89 -3.84 22.88 -16.27
CA GLU A 89 -4.76 23.79 -16.97
C GLU A 89 -4.09 24.33 -18.23
N ASN A 90 -4.66 23.97 -19.39
CA ASN A 90 -4.17 24.39 -20.70
C ASN A 90 -2.65 24.14 -20.88
N GLY A 91 -2.19 22.94 -20.53
CA GLY A 91 -0.80 22.51 -20.65
C GLY A 91 0.15 23.08 -19.58
N LYS A 92 -0.36 23.77 -18.57
CA LYS A 92 0.42 24.31 -17.47
C LYS A 92 0.17 23.51 -16.19
N LEU A 93 1.24 23.04 -15.55
CA LEU A 93 1.20 22.29 -14.28
C LEU A 93 1.01 23.22 -13.09
N PHE A 94 0.13 22.82 -12.18
CA PHE A 94 -0.10 23.47 -10.87
C PHE A 94 -0.10 22.40 -9.78
N MET A 95 0.79 22.57 -8.81
CA MET A 95 0.79 21.75 -7.61
C MET A 95 -0.25 22.29 -6.63
N LEU A 96 -1.13 21.41 -6.14
CA LEU A 96 -2.19 21.79 -5.21
C LEU A 96 -1.80 21.48 -3.77
N GLN A 97 -1.27 20.29 -3.52
CA GLN A 97 -0.91 19.82 -2.20
C GLN A 97 0.27 18.85 -2.27
N THR A 98 1.08 18.84 -1.22
CA THR A 98 2.06 17.79 -0.94
C THR A 98 2.02 17.42 0.53
N ARG A 99 2.28 16.14 0.82
CA ARG A 99 2.40 15.61 2.18
C ARG A 99 3.29 14.37 2.17
N ASN A 100 3.78 13.97 3.35
CA ASN A 100 4.49 12.69 3.46
C ASN A 100 3.56 11.54 3.08
N GLY A 101 4.02 10.70 2.14
CA GLY A 101 3.22 9.64 1.58
C GLY A 101 2.94 8.51 2.58
N LYS A 102 1.67 8.12 2.70
CA LYS A 102 1.30 6.89 3.39
C LYS A 102 1.81 5.70 2.58
N ARG A 103 2.35 4.69 3.28
CA ARG A 103 3.02 3.55 2.64
C ARG A 103 2.88 2.28 3.46
N THR A 104 3.08 1.14 2.82
CA THR A 104 3.14 -0.15 3.51
C THR A 104 4.37 -0.23 4.42
N ALA A 105 4.37 -1.15 5.38
CA ALA A 105 5.52 -1.39 6.25
C ALA A 105 6.78 -1.80 5.45
N HIS A 106 6.60 -2.62 4.41
CA HIS A 106 7.69 -3.02 3.51
C HIS A 106 8.29 -1.82 2.78
N ALA A 107 7.42 -1.00 2.17
CA ALA A 107 7.85 0.22 1.48
C ALA A 107 8.54 1.21 2.43
N ALA A 108 8.05 1.35 3.67
CA ALA A 108 8.66 2.25 4.66
C ALA A 108 10.12 1.90 4.93
N ILE A 109 10.43 0.61 5.14
CA ILE A 109 11.83 0.17 5.38
C ILE A 109 12.66 0.36 4.13
N LYS A 110 12.14 -0.07 2.95
CA LYS A 110 12.90 0.06 1.71
C LYS A 110 13.22 1.53 1.41
N ILE A 111 12.24 2.43 1.51
CA ILE A 111 12.43 3.86 1.29
C ILE A 111 13.45 4.43 2.26
N ALA A 112 13.38 4.09 3.56
CA ALA A 112 14.33 4.56 4.55
C ALA A 112 15.77 4.12 4.23
N CYS A 113 15.96 2.88 3.79
CA CYS A 113 17.27 2.38 3.35
C CYS A 113 17.74 3.10 2.08
N ASP A 114 16.89 3.22 1.06
CA ASP A 114 17.24 3.87 -0.20
C ASP A 114 17.63 5.35 0.02
N LEU A 115 16.91 6.08 0.88
CA LEU A 115 17.22 7.48 1.21
C LEU A 115 18.58 7.63 1.93
N VAL A 116 19.02 6.62 2.71
CA VAL A 116 20.37 6.59 3.28
C VAL A 116 21.39 6.35 2.19
N ASP A 117 21.18 5.36 1.33
CA ASP A 117 22.08 5.03 0.23
C ASP A 117 22.24 6.18 -0.78
N GLU A 118 21.18 6.93 -1.00
CA GLU A 118 21.14 8.14 -1.82
C GLU A 118 21.78 9.36 -1.11
N GLY A 119 22.17 9.23 0.16
CA GLY A 119 22.80 10.29 0.96
C GLY A 119 21.85 11.43 1.38
N MET A 120 20.54 11.22 1.30
CA MET A 120 19.54 12.22 1.70
C MET A 120 19.35 12.29 3.21
N ILE A 121 19.46 11.16 3.90
CA ILE A 121 19.30 11.06 5.35
C ILE A 121 20.41 10.23 5.98
N THR A 122 20.61 10.38 7.27
CA THR A 122 21.52 9.54 8.06
C THR A 122 20.84 8.22 8.46
N PRO A 123 21.61 7.15 8.78
CA PRO A 123 21.05 5.90 9.31
C PRO A 123 20.20 6.11 10.57
N GLN A 124 20.56 7.07 11.44
CA GLN A 124 19.81 7.39 12.63
C GLN A 124 18.44 8.01 12.30
N GLU A 125 18.39 8.92 11.33
CA GLU A 125 17.13 9.49 10.83
C GLU A 125 16.25 8.42 10.19
N ALA A 126 16.83 7.50 9.42
CA ALA A 126 16.10 6.38 8.79
C ALA A 126 15.40 5.49 9.83
N VAL A 127 16.09 5.17 10.93
CA VAL A 127 15.47 4.42 12.04
C VAL A 127 14.28 5.17 12.65
N CYS A 128 14.37 6.49 12.76
CA CYS A 128 13.28 7.31 13.31
C CYS A 128 12.08 7.46 12.34
N MET A 129 12.26 7.20 11.03
CA MET A 129 11.19 7.27 10.04
C MET A 129 10.25 6.06 10.07
N VAL A 130 10.69 4.92 10.60
CA VAL A 130 9.92 3.68 10.63
C VAL A 130 9.22 3.53 11.98
N GLU A 131 7.89 3.47 11.95
CA GLU A 131 7.11 3.26 13.17
C GLU A 131 7.31 1.84 13.71
N PRO A 132 7.52 1.63 15.02
CA PRO A 132 7.70 0.29 15.61
C PRO A 132 6.57 -0.70 15.27
N LYS A 133 5.32 -0.22 15.21
CA LYS A 133 4.16 -1.04 14.82
C LYS A 133 4.25 -1.60 13.41
N GLN A 134 4.94 -0.92 12.50
CA GLN A 134 5.17 -1.42 11.14
C GLN A 134 6.11 -2.61 11.14
N LEU A 135 7.12 -2.62 12.05
CA LEU A 135 8.03 -3.75 12.20
C LEU A 135 7.31 -5.01 12.68
N ASP A 136 6.41 -4.88 13.64
CA ASP A 136 5.62 -6.00 14.14
C ASP A 136 4.90 -6.73 12.99
N SER A 137 4.30 -5.98 12.07
CA SER A 137 3.60 -6.58 10.93
C SER A 137 4.51 -7.37 9.98
N LEU A 138 5.79 -7.02 9.90
CA LEU A 138 6.79 -7.69 9.06
C LEU A 138 7.44 -8.90 9.73
N LEU A 139 7.40 -8.98 11.06
CA LEU A 139 7.89 -10.13 11.81
C LEU A 139 6.92 -11.32 11.79
N HIS A 140 5.68 -11.10 11.39
CA HIS A 140 4.72 -12.18 11.21
C HIS A 140 4.91 -12.92 9.88
N PRO A 141 4.61 -14.24 9.82
CA PRO A 141 4.62 -15.00 8.58
C PRO A 141 3.75 -14.35 7.51
N GLN A 142 4.23 -14.34 6.28
CA GLN A 142 3.52 -13.82 5.11
C GLN A 142 3.46 -14.87 4.01
N PHE A 143 2.42 -14.80 3.17
CA PHE A 143 2.36 -15.62 1.96
C PHE A 143 3.32 -15.11 0.88
N ASP A 144 3.91 -16.02 0.13
CA ASP A 144 4.58 -15.67 -1.11
C ASP A 144 3.61 -14.99 -2.07
N GLN A 145 3.96 -13.81 -2.56
CA GLN A 145 3.06 -12.96 -3.37
C GLN A 145 2.66 -13.61 -4.70
N LYS A 146 3.57 -14.42 -5.30
CA LYS A 146 3.27 -15.12 -6.56
C LYS A 146 2.32 -16.27 -6.31
N ALA A 147 2.55 -17.03 -5.25
CA ALA A 147 1.67 -18.13 -4.86
C ALA A 147 0.27 -17.61 -4.49
N LEU A 148 0.18 -16.48 -3.77
CA LEU A 148 -1.09 -15.88 -3.39
C LEU A 148 -1.90 -15.43 -4.62
N LYS A 149 -1.26 -14.80 -5.62
CA LYS A 149 -1.91 -14.40 -6.87
C LYS A 149 -2.38 -15.59 -7.73
N ALA A 150 -1.71 -16.73 -7.61
CA ALA A 150 -2.08 -17.96 -8.32
C ALA A 150 -3.14 -18.79 -7.59
N ALA A 151 -3.35 -18.53 -6.29
CA ALA A 151 -4.32 -19.26 -5.48
C ALA A 151 -5.76 -18.87 -5.84
N LYS A 152 -6.66 -19.87 -5.79
CA LYS A 152 -8.09 -19.61 -5.93
C LYS A 152 -8.64 -19.11 -4.60
N GLU A 153 -9.16 -17.89 -4.57
CA GLU A 153 -9.90 -17.37 -3.41
C GLU A 153 -11.19 -18.18 -3.21
N ILE A 154 -11.44 -18.61 -1.99
CA ILE A 154 -12.65 -19.36 -1.60
C ILE A 154 -13.54 -18.57 -0.62
N GLY A 155 -13.03 -17.50 -0.06
CA GLY A 155 -13.77 -16.62 0.84
C GLY A 155 -12.89 -15.50 1.41
N VAL A 156 -13.54 -14.50 1.98
CA VAL A 156 -12.91 -13.32 2.60
C VAL A 156 -13.40 -13.23 4.05
N GLY A 157 -12.49 -12.94 4.98
CA GLY A 157 -12.79 -12.75 6.39
C GLY A 157 -12.15 -11.48 6.95
N LEU A 158 -12.60 -11.07 8.14
CA LEU A 158 -11.98 -9.98 8.89
C LEU A 158 -10.73 -10.49 9.61
N ALA A 159 -9.60 -9.85 9.37
CA ALA A 159 -8.36 -10.19 10.06
C ALA A 159 -8.44 -9.75 11.54
N ALA A 160 -8.33 -10.71 12.46
CA ALA A 160 -8.31 -10.46 13.90
C ALA A 160 -6.87 -10.30 14.43
N SER A 161 -5.89 -10.90 13.76
CA SER A 161 -4.46 -10.74 14.06
C SER A 161 -3.63 -10.72 12.78
N PRO A 162 -2.43 -10.12 12.83
CA PRO A 162 -1.52 -10.14 11.68
C PRO A 162 -0.95 -11.55 11.45
N GLY A 163 -0.49 -11.80 10.21
CA GLY A 163 0.20 -13.03 9.83
C GLY A 163 -0.54 -13.84 8.79
N ALA A 164 0.10 -14.93 8.40
CA ALA A 164 -0.42 -15.89 7.43
C ALA A 164 -0.18 -17.31 7.92
N ALA A 165 -1.13 -18.20 7.70
CA ALA A 165 -1.02 -19.58 8.11
C ALA A 165 -1.50 -20.53 7.00
N CYS A 166 -0.83 -21.68 6.88
CA CYS A 166 -1.25 -22.79 6.03
C CYS A 166 -1.34 -24.05 6.87
N GLY A 167 -2.30 -24.90 6.55
CA GLY A 167 -2.44 -26.17 7.25
C GLY A 167 -3.67 -26.95 6.82
N LYS A 168 -3.77 -28.18 7.32
CA LYS A 168 -4.95 -29.02 7.18
C LYS A 168 -6.12 -28.42 7.96
N VAL A 169 -7.28 -28.33 7.34
CA VAL A 169 -8.49 -27.85 8.02
C VAL A 169 -9.00 -28.92 8.99
N VAL A 170 -9.25 -28.50 10.23
CA VAL A 170 -9.87 -29.30 11.28
C VAL A 170 -11.02 -28.53 11.92
N PHE A 171 -12.03 -29.21 12.44
CA PHE A 171 -13.26 -28.57 12.89
C PHE A 171 -13.48 -28.67 14.41
N THR A 172 -12.65 -29.43 15.12
CA THR A 172 -12.72 -29.54 16.58
C THR A 172 -11.38 -29.23 17.25
N ALA A 173 -11.44 -28.79 18.50
CA ALA A 173 -10.24 -28.48 19.27
C ALA A 173 -9.41 -29.74 19.57
N GLU A 174 -10.08 -30.89 19.73
CA GLU A 174 -9.45 -32.16 19.93
C GLU A 174 -8.62 -32.58 18.71
N GLU A 175 -9.20 -32.51 17.50
CA GLU A 175 -8.49 -32.78 16.23
C GLU A 175 -7.29 -31.86 16.07
N ALA A 176 -7.46 -30.57 16.37
CA ALA A 176 -6.36 -29.59 16.29
C ALA A 176 -5.22 -29.97 17.25
N THR A 177 -5.55 -30.39 18.45
CA THR A 177 -4.58 -30.83 19.47
C THR A 177 -3.87 -32.11 19.05
N GLU A 178 -4.60 -33.12 18.56
CA GLU A 178 -4.02 -34.38 18.14
C GLU A 178 -3.07 -34.24 16.95
N GLU A 179 -3.51 -33.56 15.90
CA GLU A 179 -2.71 -33.34 14.70
C GLU A 179 -1.52 -32.42 14.99
N GLY A 180 -1.73 -31.35 15.77
CA GLY A 180 -0.67 -30.44 16.19
C GLY A 180 0.40 -31.10 17.04
N LYS A 181 0.04 -32.02 17.94
CA LYS A 181 0.98 -32.84 18.71
C LYS A 181 1.81 -33.80 17.82
N LYS A 182 1.28 -34.22 16.68
CA LYS A 182 2.03 -34.96 15.66
C LYS A 182 2.97 -34.13 14.84
N GLY A 183 2.95 -32.79 15.03
CA GLY A 183 3.77 -31.83 14.26
C GLY A 183 3.12 -31.34 12.95
N GLU A 184 1.85 -31.74 12.69
CA GLU A 184 1.10 -31.28 11.53
C GLU A 184 0.66 -29.82 11.68
N ALA A 185 0.74 -29.06 10.59
CA ALA A 185 0.19 -27.71 10.55
C ALA A 185 -1.33 -27.80 10.33
N VAL A 186 -2.11 -27.22 11.23
CA VAL A 186 -3.59 -27.25 11.17
C VAL A 186 -4.19 -25.85 11.24
N ILE A 187 -5.31 -25.67 10.56
CA ILE A 187 -6.19 -24.50 10.66
C ILE A 187 -7.48 -24.95 11.33
N LEU A 188 -7.75 -24.40 12.50
CA LEU A 188 -8.97 -24.67 13.25
C LEU A 188 -10.12 -23.82 12.72
N VAL A 189 -11.18 -24.45 12.23
CA VAL A 189 -12.37 -23.78 11.70
C VAL A 189 -13.55 -24.04 12.63
N ARG A 190 -14.13 -22.99 13.20
CA ARG A 190 -15.24 -23.08 14.16
C ARG A 190 -16.38 -22.13 13.78
N LEU A 191 -17.57 -22.36 14.31
CA LEU A 191 -18.64 -21.35 14.27
C LEU A 191 -18.25 -20.14 15.14
N GLU A 192 -17.78 -20.43 16.35
CA GLU A 192 -17.25 -19.50 17.35
C GLU A 192 -16.25 -20.25 18.22
N THR A 193 -15.36 -19.55 18.89
CA THR A 193 -14.44 -20.16 19.86
C THR A 193 -14.95 -20.01 21.28
N SER A 194 -14.68 -21.00 22.10
CA SER A 194 -14.99 -21.01 23.54
C SER A 194 -13.71 -21.21 24.37
N PRO A 195 -13.74 -20.94 25.70
CA PRO A 195 -12.60 -21.24 26.57
C PRO A 195 -12.16 -22.72 26.54
N GLU A 196 -13.05 -23.64 26.23
CA GLU A 196 -12.75 -25.05 26.09
C GLU A 196 -11.89 -25.38 24.86
N ASP A 197 -11.92 -24.53 23.85
CA ASP A 197 -11.13 -24.68 22.61
C ASP A 197 -9.66 -24.27 22.75
N ILE A 198 -9.23 -23.69 23.89
CA ILE A 198 -7.91 -23.08 24.08
C ILE A 198 -6.75 -24.04 23.77
N GLU A 199 -6.86 -25.31 24.16
CA GLU A 199 -5.79 -26.30 23.88
C GLU A 199 -5.64 -26.50 22.36
N GLY A 200 -6.74 -26.67 21.63
CA GLY A 200 -6.75 -26.81 20.18
C GLY A 200 -6.27 -25.53 19.49
N MET A 201 -6.68 -24.37 19.99
CA MET A 201 -6.23 -23.06 19.46
C MET A 201 -4.71 -22.88 19.58
N ASN A 202 -4.09 -23.34 20.68
CA ASN A 202 -2.64 -23.26 20.89
C ASN A 202 -1.85 -24.15 19.92
N HIS A 203 -2.43 -25.24 19.46
CA HIS A 203 -1.80 -26.16 18.50
C HIS A 203 -2.06 -25.76 17.05
N ALA A 204 -3.09 -24.97 16.77
CA ALA A 204 -3.41 -24.50 15.43
C ALA A 204 -2.45 -23.37 14.97
N LYS A 205 -2.10 -23.40 13.69
CA LYS A 205 -1.32 -22.31 13.04
C LYS A 205 -2.19 -21.11 12.69
N GLY A 206 -3.49 -21.34 12.53
CA GLY A 206 -4.48 -20.30 12.28
C GLY A 206 -5.86 -20.73 12.71
N ILE A 207 -6.71 -19.76 12.98
CA ILE A 207 -8.10 -19.99 13.44
C ILE A 207 -9.01 -19.17 12.54
N LEU A 208 -10.08 -19.80 12.06
CA LEU A 208 -11.13 -19.16 11.27
C LEU A 208 -12.47 -19.39 11.96
N THR A 209 -13.20 -18.32 12.22
CA THR A 209 -14.55 -18.42 12.82
C THR A 209 -15.59 -17.74 11.94
N VAL A 210 -16.84 -18.21 12.03
CA VAL A 210 -17.98 -17.59 11.35
C VAL A 210 -18.45 -16.34 12.11
N ARG A 211 -18.30 -16.36 13.44
CA ARG A 211 -18.63 -15.26 14.35
C ARG A 211 -17.38 -14.86 15.14
N GLY A 212 -17.21 -13.55 15.32
CA GLY A 212 -16.15 -12.99 16.13
C GLY A 212 -16.53 -12.88 17.60
#